data_14f1fcad9cd24bcf118ce81e0c44439f
#
_entry.id   14f1fcad9cd24bcf118ce81e0c44439f
#
_cell.length_a   1.000
_cell.length_b   1.000
_cell.length_c   1.000
_cell.angle_alpha   90.00
_cell.angle_beta   90.00
_cell.angle_gamma   90.00
#
_symmetry.space_group_name_H-M   'P 1'
#
loop_
_entity.id
_entity.type
_entity.pdbx_description
1 polymer ?
#
loop_
_entity_poly.entity_id
_entity_poly.type
_entity_poly.pdbx_seq_one_letter_code
_entity_poly.pdbx_strand_id
1 'polypeptide(L)'
;AENNPAAADPNFKNQKLGVGDVYYRDYDGFVMSEGAFAQLEYNRDKLSAFVSGGLSNTGYWRYDRMYYSKDKAKSDTKNYLGGNIKGGVNYNLNEKNNVFINAGFITRAPMFDTSFVNSQNSHARNEDAKNEKIMSFEVGYGYRSGIFTANLNAYYTRWMDKALYDSGDFDYNVDGQNIKDRYTLNMTGANANHLGVELDFAIRPLRWLDINGMFSWGDWRWNGNASGYYYNAAGQLMTDFK
;
A
#
# COMPACT_ATOMS: atom_id res chain seq x y z
N ALA A 1 -21.00 -27.90 -2.91
CA ALA A 1 -22.13 -27.04 -2.54
C ALA A 1 -22.33 -27.02 -1.02
N GLU A 2 -22.03 -28.13 -0.32
CA GLU A 2 -22.24 -28.23 1.14
C GLU A 2 -21.32 -27.32 1.98
N ASN A 3 -20.19 -26.94 1.42
CA ASN A 3 -19.23 -26.01 2.09
C ASN A 3 -19.23 -24.61 1.47
N ASN A 4 -20.20 -24.27 0.64
CA ASN A 4 -20.29 -22.92 0.11
C ASN A 4 -20.94 -22.02 1.17
N PRO A 5 -20.25 -20.98 1.69
CA PRO A 5 -20.83 -20.02 2.63
C PRO A 5 -22.11 -19.39 2.09
N ALA A 6 -22.24 -19.25 0.77
CA ALA A 6 -23.46 -18.80 0.12
C ALA A 6 -24.66 -19.71 0.35
N ALA A 7 -24.46 -21.00 0.65
CA ALA A 7 -25.56 -21.91 0.98
C ALA A 7 -26.26 -21.57 2.31
N ALA A 8 -25.55 -20.84 3.19
CA ALA A 8 -26.10 -20.32 4.45
C ALA A 8 -26.66 -18.89 4.33
N ASP A 9 -26.51 -18.26 3.16
CA ASP A 9 -26.93 -16.89 2.91
C ASP A 9 -28.44 -16.80 2.72
N PRO A 10 -29.13 -15.85 3.38
CA PRO A 10 -30.56 -15.64 3.19
C PRO A 10 -30.97 -15.26 1.76
N ASN A 11 -30.01 -14.79 0.94
CA ASN A 11 -30.25 -14.46 -0.48
C ASN A 11 -29.94 -15.63 -1.44
N PHE A 12 -29.27 -16.67 -0.96
CA PHE A 12 -28.95 -17.82 -1.77
C PHE A 12 -30.16 -18.73 -1.93
N LYS A 13 -30.77 -18.70 -3.06
CA LYS A 13 -31.84 -19.64 -3.42
C LYS A 13 -31.20 -20.90 -3.98
N ASN A 14 -31.46 -22.03 -3.32
CA ASN A 14 -30.97 -23.35 -3.72
C ASN A 14 -31.56 -23.76 -5.08
N GLN A 15 -31.00 -23.24 -6.16
CA GLN A 15 -31.45 -23.46 -7.54
C GLN A 15 -30.27 -23.92 -8.40
N LYS A 16 -30.56 -24.59 -9.50
CA LYS A 16 -29.55 -24.89 -10.51
C LYS A 16 -29.11 -23.57 -11.15
N LEU A 17 -27.82 -23.29 -11.07
CA LEU A 17 -27.23 -22.12 -11.68
C LEU A 17 -27.03 -22.37 -13.18
N GLY A 18 -27.40 -21.39 -14.00
CA GLY A 18 -27.18 -21.34 -15.43
C GLY A 18 -26.01 -20.41 -15.79
N VAL A 19 -25.74 -20.31 -17.09
CA VAL A 19 -24.75 -19.36 -17.61
C VAL A 19 -25.26 -17.93 -17.37
N GLY A 20 -24.43 -17.11 -16.68
CA GLY A 20 -24.77 -15.73 -16.30
C GLY A 20 -25.23 -15.56 -14.86
N ASP A 21 -25.53 -16.65 -14.16
CA ASP A 21 -25.85 -16.57 -12.74
C ASP A 21 -24.61 -16.35 -11.88
N VAL A 22 -24.79 -15.60 -10.78
CA VAL A 22 -23.72 -15.40 -9.79
C VAL A 22 -23.50 -16.68 -8.99
N TYR A 23 -22.28 -17.19 -9.09
CA TYR A 23 -21.93 -18.47 -8.47
C TYR A 23 -21.29 -18.33 -7.10
N TYR A 24 -20.42 -17.32 -6.92
CA TYR A 24 -19.49 -17.29 -5.81
C TYR A 24 -19.58 -16.01 -4.96
N ARG A 25 -19.64 -14.86 -5.60
CA ARG A 25 -19.65 -13.56 -4.92
C ARG A 25 -20.28 -12.49 -5.81
N ASP A 26 -21.00 -11.57 -5.18
CA ASP A 26 -21.54 -10.36 -5.82
C ASP A 26 -21.47 -9.22 -4.82
N TYR A 27 -20.37 -8.46 -4.88
CA TYR A 27 -20.19 -7.29 -4.03
C TYR A 27 -19.47 -6.16 -4.74
N ASP A 28 -19.72 -4.95 -4.28
CA ASP A 28 -18.97 -3.76 -4.64
C ASP A 28 -18.16 -3.28 -3.42
N GLY A 29 -16.90 -2.92 -3.67
CA GLY A 29 -16.05 -2.22 -2.71
C GLY A 29 -16.04 -0.73 -3.02
N PHE A 30 -16.26 0.09 -2.00
CA PHE A 30 -16.28 1.54 -2.13
C PHE A 30 -15.13 2.16 -1.35
N VAL A 31 -14.48 3.14 -1.99
CA VAL A 31 -13.41 3.93 -1.42
C VAL A 31 -13.78 5.40 -1.58
N MET A 32 -13.85 6.12 -0.47
CA MET A 32 -13.94 7.57 -0.47
C MET A 32 -12.66 8.14 0.10
N SER A 33 -12.01 9.02 -0.66
CA SER A 33 -10.80 9.71 -0.22
C SER A 33 -10.99 11.20 -0.34
N GLU A 34 -10.70 11.91 0.74
CA GLU A 34 -10.77 13.35 0.83
C GLU A 34 -9.54 13.88 1.58
N GLY A 35 -9.13 15.09 1.29
CA GLY A 35 -8.00 15.68 1.96
C GLY A 35 -7.76 17.12 1.58
N ALA A 36 -6.87 17.75 2.35
CA ALA A 36 -6.38 19.09 2.10
C ALA A 36 -4.86 19.12 2.28
N PHE A 37 -4.19 19.96 1.51
CA PHE A 37 -2.75 20.16 1.64
C PHE A 37 -2.40 21.63 1.50
N ALA A 38 -1.25 21.99 2.05
CA ALA A 38 -0.62 23.29 1.86
C ALA A 38 0.88 23.11 1.64
N GLN A 39 1.46 23.99 0.85
CA GLN A 39 2.89 24.05 0.58
C GLN A 39 3.38 25.49 0.63
N LEU A 40 4.55 25.68 1.22
CA LEU A 40 5.29 26.92 1.22
C LEU A 40 6.62 26.70 0.54
N GLU A 41 7.02 27.63 -0.30
CA GLU A 41 8.29 27.62 -1.01
C GLU A 41 9.06 28.92 -0.73
N TYR A 42 10.36 28.79 -0.56
CA TYR A 42 11.27 29.89 -0.40
C TYR A 42 12.42 29.76 -1.40
N ASN A 43 12.60 30.79 -2.21
CA ASN A 43 13.68 30.86 -3.19
C ASN A 43 14.39 32.20 -3.06
N ARG A 44 15.65 32.15 -2.72
CA ARG A 44 16.50 33.36 -2.66
C ARG A 44 17.95 33.01 -2.96
N ASP A 45 18.53 33.72 -3.92
CA ASP A 45 19.94 33.60 -4.33
C ASP A 45 20.33 32.13 -4.58
N LYS A 46 21.11 31.56 -3.68
CA LYS A 46 21.60 30.18 -3.76
C LYS A 46 20.72 29.14 -3.03
N LEU A 47 19.74 29.61 -2.27
CA LEU A 47 18.93 28.76 -1.39
C LEU A 47 17.51 28.61 -1.92
N SER A 48 17.09 27.37 -2.08
CA SER A 48 15.69 27.00 -2.29
C SER A 48 15.26 26.04 -1.20
N ALA A 49 14.09 26.26 -0.63
CA ALA A 49 13.52 25.38 0.37
C ALA A 49 12.02 25.26 0.19
N PHE A 50 11.46 24.14 0.61
CA PHE A 50 10.02 23.96 0.68
C PHE A 50 9.63 23.19 1.94
N VAL A 51 8.41 23.41 2.39
CA VAL A 51 7.71 22.58 3.34
C VAL A 51 6.28 22.37 2.85
N SER A 52 5.79 21.14 2.91
CA SER A 52 4.40 20.82 2.61
C SER A 52 3.82 19.91 3.70
N GLY A 53 2.53 20.07 3.95
CA GLY A 53 1.78 19.23 4.87
C GLY A 53 0.38 18.98 4.34
N GLY A 54 -0.15 17.81 4.66
CA GLY A 54 -1.51 17.44 4.25
C GLY A 54 -2.17 16.55 5.27
N LEU A 55 -3.49 16.61 5.30
CA LEU A 55 -4.38 15.73 6.04
C LEU A 55 -5.29 15.02 5.07
N SER A 56 -5.60 13.76 5.32
CA SER A 56 -6.47 12.96 4.48
C SER A 56 -7.37 12.06 5.33
N ASN A 57 -8.52 11.73 4.80
CA ASN A 57 -9.39 10.70 5.32
C ASN A 57 -9.72 9.72 4.20
N THR A 58 -9.62 8.43 4.48
CA THR A 58 -10.01 7.38 3.55
C THR A 58 -11.05 6.50 4.21
N GLY A 59 -12.27 6.50 3.65
CA GLY A 59 -13.39 5.70 4.10
C GLY A 59 -13.58 4.46 3.21
N TYR A 60 -13.75 3.31 3.83
CA TYR A 60 -14.01 2.04 3.17
C TYR A 60 -15.34 1.46 3.61
N TRP A 61 -16.17 1.03 2.64
CA TRP A 61 -17.35 0.22 2.88
C TRP A 61 -17.59 -0.70 1.70
N ARG A 62 -18.40 -1.72 1.90
CA ARG A 62 -18.80 -2.65 0.85
C ARG A 62 -20.33 -2.78 0.81
N TYR A 63 -20.83 -3.16 -0.35
CA TYR A 63 -22.21 -3.51 -0.58
C TYR A 63 -22.27 -4.92 -1.17
N ASP A 64 -22.84 -5.85 -0.44
CA ASP A 64 -22.86 -7.27 -0.77
C ASP A 64 -24.29 -7.71 -1.08
N ARG A 65 -24.49 -8.30 -2.25
CA ARG A 65 -25.81 -8.76 -2.72
C ARG A 65 -26.01 -10.25 -2.54
N MET A 66 -24.98 -10.98 -2.09
CA MET A 66 -25.01 -12.44 -2.03
C MET A 66 -25.06 -12.96 -0.60
N TYR A 67 -24.23 -12.44 0.29
CA TYR A 67 -24.08 -12.97 1.65
C TYR A 67 -24.94 -12.25 2.69
N TYR A 68 -25.57 -11.13 2.34
CA TYR A 68 -26.36 -10.32 3.26
C TYR A 68 -27.73 -10.00 2.69
N SER A 69 -28.74 -9.94 3.58
CA SER A 69 -30.08 -9.46 3.22
C SER A 69 -30.03 -7.99 2.79
N LYS A 70 -31.01 -7.53 2.01
CA LYS A 70 -31.02 -6.18 1.45
C LYS A 70 -30.87 -5.07 2.48
N ASP A 71 -31.42 -5.25 3.66
CA ASP A 71 -31.34 -4.31 4.79
C ASP A 71 -29.94 -4.29 5.43
N LYS A 72 -29.14 -5.34 5.25
CA LYS A 72 -27.77 -5.50 5.76
C LYS A 72 -26.72 -5.54 4.68
N ALA A 73 -27.08 -5.34 3.42
CA ALA A 73 -26.16 -5.44 2.27
C ALA A 73 -25.04 -4.42 2.32
N LYS A 74 -25.24 -3.26 2.93
CA LYS A 74 -24.22 -2.21 3.11
C LYS A 74 -23.53 -2.39 4.46
N SER A 75 -22.20 -2.45 4.45
CA SER A 75 -21.40 -2.42 5.67
C SER A 75 -21.33 -1.01 6.27
N ASP A 76 -20.96 -0.91 7.53
CA ASP A 76 -20.53 0.35 8.11
C ASP A 76 -19.30 0.90 7.37
N THR A 77 -19.08 2.21 7.43
CA THR A 77 -17.89 2.85 6.89
C THR A 77 -16.78 2.86 7.94
N LYS A 78 -15.59 2.34 7.57
CA LYS A 78 -14.38 2.50 8.38
C LYS A 78 -13.55 3.64 7.81
N ASN A 79 -13.25 4.61 8.64
CA ASN A 79 -12.44 5.77 8.28
C ASN A 79 -11.00 5.63 8.82
N TYR A 80 -10.05 6.01 7.99
CA TYR A 80 -8.62 6.05 8.30
C TYR A 80 -8.13 7.48 8.09
N LEU A 81 -7.91 8.19 9.18
CA LEU A 81 -7.30 9.52 9.15
C LEU A 81 -5.80 9.38 8.92
N GLY A 82 -5.31 10.04 7.89
CA GLY A 82 -3.91 10.05 7.51
C GLY A 82 -3.39 11.46 7.33
N GLY A 83 -2.11 11.56 7.03
CA GLY A 83 -1.51 12.85 6.72
C GLY A 83 -0.06 12.69 6.30
N ASN A 84 0.52 13.80 5.88
CA ASN A 84 1.92 13.86 5.51
C ASN A 84 2.54 15.19 5.90
N ILE A 85 3.85 15.15 6.11
CA ILE A 85 4.71 16.32 6.16
C ILE A 85 5.96 16.02 5.36
N LYS A 86 6.38 16.95 4.50
CA LYS A 86 7.58 16.85 3.68
C LYS A 86 8.29 18.18 3.68
N GLY A 87 9.59 18.16 3.60
CA GLY A 87 10.39 19.37 3.44
C GLY A 87 11.71 19.06 2.78
N GLY A 88 12.27 20.06 2.14
CA GLY A 88 13.56 19.95 1.48
C GLY A 88 14.26 21.30 1.36
N VAL A 89 15.56 21.21 1.26
CA VAL A 89 16.45 22.35 1.06
C VAL A 89 17.44 22.00 -0.04
N ASN A 90 17.60 22.89 -0.99
CA ASN A 90 18.64 22.85 -1.99
C ASN A 90 19.52 24.09 -1.85
N TYR A 91 20.84 23.89 -1.90
CA TYR A 91 21.81 24.97 -1.89
C TYR A 91 22.74 24.88 -3.07
N ASN A 92 22.74 25.91 -3.91
CA ASN A 92 23.64 26.05 -5.04
C ASN A 92 25.02 26.55 -4.55
N LEU A 93 26.00 25.64 -4.47
CA LEU A 93 27.38 25.98 -4.10
C LEU A 93 27.96 27.00 -5.06
N ASN A 94 27.70 26.79 -6.34
CA ASN A 94 28.03 27.69 -7.47
C ASN A 94 27.09 27.38 -8.65
N GLU A 95 27.35 27.98 -9.82
CA GLU A 95 26.52 27.79 -11.03
C GLU A 95 26.47 26.35 -11.55
N LYS A 96 27.42 25.50 -11.15
CA LYS A 96 27.56 24.12 -11.65
C LYS A 96 27.23 23.05 -10.58
N ASN A 97 27.25 23.42 -9.32
CA ASN A 97 27.19 22.46 -8.22
C ASN A 97 26.10 22.83 -7.23
N ASN A 98 25.27 21.85 -6.85
CA ASN A 98 24.30 21.97 -5.78
C ASN A 98 24.30 20.76 -4.88
N VAL A 99 23.85 20.96 -3.67
CA VAL A 99 23.55 19.91 -2.70
C VAL A 99 22.11 20.06 -2.23
N PHE A 100 21.45 18.95 -1.93
CA PHE A 100 20.10 18.99 -1.39
C PHE A 100 19.88 17.95 -0.31
N ILE A 101 18.90 18.22 0.53
CA ILE A 101 18.40 17.31 1.56
C ILE A 101 16.87 17.35 1.48
N ASN A 102 16.24 16.19 1.49
CA ASN A 102 14.81 16.02 1.58
C ASN A 102 14.47 15.09 2.74
N ALA A 103 13.36 15.37 3.44
CA ALA A 103 12.81 14.49 4.44
C ALA A 103 11.28 14.47 4.35
N GLY A 104 10.69 13.35 4.69
CA GLY A 104 9.24 13.22 4.67
C GLY A 104 8.75 12.15 5.63
N PHE A 105 7.54 12.36 6.15
CA PHE A 105 6.77 11.39 6.90
C PHE A 105 5.34 11.36 6.37
N ILE A 106 4.85 10.16 6.04
CA ILE A 106 3.54 9.95 5.45
C ILE A 106 2.83 8.86 6.22
N THR A 107 1.55 9.06 6.51
CA THR A 107 0.64 8.01 6.95
C THR A 107 -0.46 7.83 5.91
N ARG A 108 -0.77 6.60 5.58
CA ARG A 108 -1.82 6.27 4.62
C ARG A 108 -2.69 5.13 5.10
N ALA A 109 -3.94 5.10 4.67
CA ALA A 109 -4.84 3.99 4.92
C ALA A 109 -4.23 2.66 4.43
N PRO A 110 -4.49 1.54 5.10
CA PRO A 110 -4.17 0.22 4.59
C PRO A 110 -4.95 -0.06 3.30
N MET A 111 -4.65 -1.13 2.61
CA MET A 111 -5.45 -1.54 1.44
C MET A 111 -6.88 -1.89 1.86
N PHE A 112 -7.83 -1.72 0.92
CA PHE A 112 -9.24 -2.07 1.15
C PHE A 112 -9.41 -3.48 1.69
N ASP A 113 -8.73 -4.47 1.09
CA ASP A 113 -8.86 -5.87 1.47
C ASP A 113 -8.40 -6.15 2.89
N THR A 114 -7.35 -5.48 3.35
CA THR A 114 -6.83 -5.65 4.71
C THR A 114 -7.71 -5.02 5.78
N SER A 115 -8.65 -4.15 5.38
CA SER A 115 -9.60 -3.49 6.30
C SER A 115 -10.75 -4.41 6.72
N PHE A 116 -10.89 -5.58 6.10
CA PHE A 116 -11.90 -6.57 6.40
C PHE A 116 -11.24 -7.90 6.76
N VAL A 117 -11.93 -8.72 7.56
CA VAL A 117 -11.49 -10.10 7.84
C VAL A 117 -11.40 -10.89 6.54
N ASN A 118 -12.42 -10.79 5.71
CA ASN A 118 -12.44 -11.28 4.35
C ASN A 118 -13.28 -10.32 3.50
N SER A 119 -12.62 -9.50 2.69
CA SER A 119 -13.25 -8.47 1.88
C SER A 119 -14.22 -9.02 0.82
N GLN A 120 -14.11 -10.30 0.48
CA GLN A 120 -14.90 -10.92 -0.57
C GLN A 120 -16.30 -11.34 -0.12
N ASN A 121 -16.48 -11.65 1.16
CA ASN A 121 -17.74 -12.24 1.65
C ASN A 121 -18.18 -11.76 3.05
N SER A 122 -17.40 -10.91 3.72
CA SER A 122 -17.68 -10.52 5.10
C SER A 122 -17.65 -9.00 5.29
N HIS A 123 -18.59 -8.48 6.07
CA HIS A 123 -18.59 -7.12 6.59
C HIS A 123 -17.74 -6.97 7.85
N ALA A 124 -17.29 -8.09 8.44
CA ALA A 124 -16.47 -8.07 9.64
C ALA A 124 -15.18 -7.30 9.40
N ARG A 125 -14.85 -6.41 10.33
CA ARG A 125 -13.68 -5.57 10.27
C ARG A 125 -12.45 -6.30 10.78
N ASN A 126 -11.33 -6.07 10.12
CA ASN A 126 -10.03 -6.39 10.67
C ASN A 126 -9.65 -5.26 11.65
N GLU A 127 -9.75 -5.53 12.94
CA GLU A 127 -9.50 -4.53 13.98
C GLU A 127 -8.00 -4.17 14.09
N ASP A 128 -7.12 -5.05 13.62
CA ASP A 128 -5.68 -4.81 13.58
C ASP A 128 -5.24 -3.95 12.38
N ALA A 129 -6.15 -3.71 11.42
CA ALA A 129 -5.86 -2.84 10.28
C ALA A 129 -5.70 -1.40 10.71
N LYS A 130 -4.52 -0.85 10.47
CA LYS A 130 -4.13 0.52 10.81
C LYS A 130 -3.37 1.19 9.68
N ASN A 131 -3.21 2.49 9.76
CA ASN A 131 -2.44 3.23 8.80
C ASN A 131 -0.99 2.74 8.71
N GLU A 132 -0.54 2.55 7.48
CA GLU A 132 0.88 2.40 7.16
C GLU A 132 1.59 3.74 7.37
N LYS A 133 2.86 3.68 7.79
CA LYS A 133 3.70 4.85 7.99
C LYS A 133 4.97 4.71 7.17
N ILE A 134 5.36 5.79 6.52
CA ILE A 134 6.55 5.85 5.69
C ILE A 134 7.35 7.06 6.11
N MET A 135 8.59 6.84 6.50
CA MET A 135 9.58 7.87 6.78
C MET A 135 10.68 7.79 5.72
N SER A 136 11.01 8.91 5.10
CA SER A 136 12.05 8.98 4.09
C SER A 136 13.01 10.12 4.37
N PHE A 137 14.27 9.88 4.08
CA PHE A 137 15.35 10.85 4.12
C PHE A 137 16.21 10.66 2.88
N GLU A 138 16.60 11.77 2.23
CA GLU A 138 17.42 11.79 1.03
C GLU A 138 18.42 12.93 1.11
N VAL A 139 19.63 12.66 0.66
CA VAL A 139 20.68 13.67 0.43
C VAL A 139 21.24 13.47 -0.96
N GLY A 140 21.49 14.58 -1.67
CA GLY A 140 22.01 14.48 -3.00
C GLY A 140 22.97 15.61 -3.37
N TYR A 141 23.72 15.33 -4.43
CA TYR A 141 24.65 16.25 -5.05
C TYR A 141 24.42 16.29 -6.56
N GLY A 142 24.24 17.48 -7.09
CA GLY A 142 24.10 17.72 -8.51
C GLY A 142 25.29 18.46 -9.10
N TYR A 143 25.74 17.98 -10.24
CA TYR A 143 26.73 18.67 -11.09
C TYR A 143 26.16 18.94 -12.47
N ARG A 144 26.37 20.16 -12.97
CA ARG A 144 25.91 20.56 -14.30
C ARG A 144 26.97 21.39 -15.02
N SER A 145 27.30 20.95 -16.23
CA SER A 145 28.14 21.73 -17.17
C SER A 145 27.51 21.71 -18.56
N GLY A 146 28.11 22.37 -19.52
CA GLY A 146 27.60 22.36 -20.90
C GLY A 146 27.67 21.00 -21.59
N ILE A 147 28.54 20.09 -21.12
CA ILE A 147 28.76 18.77 -21.72
C ILE A 147 28.27 17.64 -20.82
N PHE A 148 28.30 17.81 -19.49
CA PHE A 148 28.03 16.76 -18.52
C PHE A 148 27.10 17.23 -17.41
N THR A 149 26.11 16.42 -17.12
CA THR A 149 25.20 16.56 -15.96
C THR A 149 25.20 15.26 -15.20
N ALA A 150 25.27 15.34 -13.87
CA ALA A 150 25.12 14.16 -13.00
C ALA A 150 24.39 14.53 -11.72
N ASN A 151 23.57 13.61 -11.23
CA ASN A 151 22.95 13.66 -9.91
C ASN A 151 23.30 12.38 -9.15
N LEU A 152 23.84 12.52 -7.97
CA LEU A 152 24.14 11.44 -7.05
C LEU A 152 23.27 11.60 -5.83
N ASN A 153 22.44 10.60 -5.55
CA ASN A 153 21.50 10.57 -4.43
C ASN A 153 21.81 9.40 -3.51
N ALA A 154 21.68 9.62 -2.21
CA ALA A 154 21.63 8.55 -1.22
C ALA A 154 20.33 8.70 -0.43
N TYR A 155 19.63 7.60 -0.22
CA TYR A 155 18.34 7.61 0.45
C TYR A 155 18.25 6.55 1.53
N TYR A 156 17.39 6.83 2.52
CA TYR A 156 16.91 5.88 3.51
C TYR A 156 15.40 6.02 3.65
N THR A 157 14.68 4.93 3.45
CA THR A 157 13.22 4.88 3.64
C THR A 157 12.87 3.74 4.58
N ARG A 158 12.07 4.03 5.59
CA ARG A 158 11.50 3.05 6.52
C ARG A 158 9.99 2.98 6.35
N TRP A 159 9.51 1.80 6.02
CA TRP A 159 8.09 1.46 6.07
C TRP A 159 7.77 0.77 7.38
N MET A 160 6.65 1.18 7.98
CA MET A 160 6.19 0.68 9.27
C MET A 160 4.70 0.37 9.17
N ASP A 161 4.29 -0.65 9.90
CA ASP A 161 2.90 -1.08 9.99
C ASP A 161 2.28 -1.45 8.63
N LYS A 162 3.10 -1.93 7.68
CA LYS A 162 2.60 -2.34 6.37
C LYS A 162 1.66 -3.52 6.53
N ALA A 163 0.48 -3.39 5.93
CA ALA A 163 -0.49 -4.46 5.85
C ALA A 163 -0.28 -5.26 4.56
N LEU A 164 -0.31 -6.59 4.69
CA LEU A 164 -0.20 -7.52 3.57
C LEU A 164 -1.43 -8.41 3.57
N TYR A 165 -1.97 -8.64 2.39
CA TYR A 165 -3.11 -9.50 2.13
C TYR A 165 -2.70 -10.57 1.13
N ASP A 166 -3.06 -11.81 1.43
CA ASP A 166 -2.91 -12.93 0.51
C ASP A 166 -4.11 -13.86 0.62
N SER A 167 -4.40 -14.59 -0.44
CA SER A 167 -5.45 -15.60 -0.43
C SER A 167 -5.09 -16.74 -1.37
N GLY A 168 -5.43 -17.94 -1.00
CA GLY A 168 -5.14 -19.12 -1.79
C GLY A 168 -6.04 -20.29 -1.39
N ASP A 169 -5.86 -21.37 -2.11
CA ASP A 169 -6.54 -22.62 -1.79
C ASP A 169 -5.56 -23.55 -1.04
N PHE A 170 -6.07 -24.33 -0.12
CA PHE A 170 -5.28 -25.32 0.61
C PHE A 170 -6.10 -26.59 0.81
N ASP A 171 -5.39 -27.70 0.91
CA ASP A 171 -5.97 -29.01 1.15
C ASP A 171 -5.63 -29.44 2.57
N TYR A 172 -6.60 -29.92 3.32
CA TYR A 172 -6.39 -30.51 4.63
C TYR A 172 -7.19 -31.78 4.80
N ASN A 173 -6.73 -32.66 5.68
CA ASN A 173 -7.36 -33.97 5.90
C ASN A 173 -8.17 -33.93 7.20
N VAL A 174 -9.45 -34.28 7.09
CA VAL A 174 -10.33 -34.50 8.24
C VAL A 174 -10.91 -35.91 8.13
N ASP A 175 -10.67 -36.73 9.10
CA ASP A 175 -11.18 -38.11 9.18
C ASP A 175 -10.91 -38.95 7.90
N GLY A 176 -9.73 -38.74 7.28
CA GLY A 176 -9.34 -39.45 6.07
C GLY A 176 -9.88 -38.86 4.76
N GLN A 177 -10.63 -37.78 4.80
CA GLN A 177 -11.12 -37.07 3.63
C GLN A 177 -10.29 -35.82 3.35
N ASN A 178 -9.82 -35.68 2.11
CA ASN A 178 -9.16 -34.45 1.66
C ASN A 178 -10.22 -33.37 1.38
N ILE A 179 -10.20 -32.32 2.19
CA ILE A 179 -11.06 -31.15 2.06
C ILE A 179 -10.24 -30.04 1.40
N LYS A 180 -10.80 -29.45 0.35
CA LYS A 180 -10.29 -28.23 -0.25
C LYS A 180 -11.01 -27.04 0.34
N ASP A 181 -10.26 -26.11 0.89
CA ASP A 181 -10.80 -24.86 1.41
C ASP A 181 -9.93 -23.70 0.94
N ARG A 182 -10.45 -22.51 1.12
CA ARG A 182 -9.75 -21.27 0.76
C ARG A 182 -9.35 -20.54 2.02
N TYR A 183 -8.12 -20.04 2.03
CA TYR A 183 -7.67 -19.15 3.09
C TYR A 183 -7.60 -17.70 2.62
N THR A 184 -7.77 -16.81 3.57
CA THR A 184 -7.41 -15.40 3.49
C THR A 184 -6.42 -15.11 4.61
N LEU A 185 -5.29 -14.56 4.25
CA LEU A 185 -4.23 -14.14 5.16
C LEU A 185 -4.23 -12.62 5.26
N ASN A 186 -4.48 -12.11 6.46
CA ASN A 186 -4.29 -10.71 6.82
C ASN A 186 -3.10 -10.59 7.75
N MET A 187 -2.01 -9.97 7.29
CA MET A 187 -0.85 -9.64 8.11
C MET A 187 -0.76 -8.14 8.32
N THR A 188 -0.39 -7.73 9.51
CA THR A 188 -0.15 -6.34 9.88
C THR A 188 1.18 -6.18 10.62
N GLY A 189 1.71 -4.96 10.65
CA GLY A 189 2.94 -4.67 11.36
C GLY A 189 4.22 -5.07 10.62
N ALA A 190 4.14 -5.41 9.33
CA ALA A 190 5.35 -5.64 8.53
C ALA A 190 6.13 -4.33 8.40
N ASN A 191 7.44 -4.41 8.67
CA ASN A 191 8.34 -3.26 8.57
C ASN A 191 9.43 -3.56 7.54
N ALA A 192 9.86 -2.54 6.80
CA ALA A 192 10.96 -2.66 5.86
C ALA A 192 11.85 -1.43 5.91
N ASN A 193 13.15 -1.65 5.74
CA ASN A 193 14.14 -0.61 5.55
C ASN A 193 14.69 -0.68 4.12
N HIS A 194 14.76 0.46 3.47
CA HIS A 194 15.32 0.61 2.14
C HIS A 194 16.43 1.66 2.20
N LEU A 195 17.65 1.23 1.96
CA LEU A 195 18.82 2.10 1.84
C LEU A 195 19.39 1.96 0.44
N GLY A 196 19.77 3.06 -0.18
CA GLY A 196 20.36 2.98 -1.52
C GLY A 196 21.09 4.25 -1.94
N VAL A 197 21.79 4.08 -3.06
CA VAL A 197 22.50 5.16 -3.78
C VAL A 197 22.12 5.06 -5.24
N GLU A 198 21.85 6.21 -5.85
CA GLU A 198 21.47 6.34 -7.25
C GLU A 198 22.33 7.41 -7.93
N LEU A 199 22.79 7.12 -9.12
CA LEU A 199 23.53 8.02 -9.98
C LEU A 199 22.84 8.10 -11.33
N ASP A 200 22.39 9.29 -11.71
CA ASP A 200 21.95 9.62 -13.05
C ASP A 200 22.96 10.52 -13.71
N PHE A 201 23.25 10.28 -14.98
CA PHE A 201 24.13 11.16 -15.72
C PHE A 201 23.71 11.33 -17.18
N ALA A 202 24.07 12.48 -17.76
CA ALA A 202 23.92 12.76 -19.17
C ALA A 202 25.22 13.38 -19.69
N ILE A 203 25.71 12.90 -20.84
CA ILE A 203 26.91 13.39 -21.51
C ILE A 203 26.54 13.78 -22.92
N ARG A 204 26.87 15.01 -23.31
CA ARG A 204 26.68 15.59 -24.66
C ARG A 204 28.00 15.97 -25.28
N PRO A 205 28.84 14.99 -25.70
CA PRO A 205 30.16 15.25 -26.20
C PRO A 205 30.16 15.92 -27.59
N LEU A 206 29.09 15.71 -28.34
CA LEU A 206 28.90 16.26 -29.70
C LEU A 206 27.45 16.78 -29.82
N ARG A 207 27.23 17.73 -30.75
CA ARG A 207 25.88 18.32 -30.98
C ARG A 207 24.80 17.31 -31.37
N TRP A 208 25.20 16.18 -31.92
CA TRP A 208 24.31 15.12 -32.41
C TRP A 208 24.32 13.88 -31.52
N LEU A 209 25.07 13.84 -30.39
CA LEU A 209 25.22 12.67 -29.56
C LEU A 209 24.87 12.99 -28.09
N ASP A 210 23.81 12.38 -27.61
CA ASP A 210 23.39 12.38 -26.21
C ASP A 210 23.54 10.95 -25.64
N ILE A 211 24.29 10.82 -24.56
CA ILE A 211 24.45 9.55 -23.81
C ILE A 211 23.85 9.76 -22.42
N ASN A 212 22.84 8.99 -22.10
CA ASN A 212 22.21 9.00 -20.78
C ASN A 212 22.45 7.65 -20.09
N GLY A 213 22.76 7.67 -18.82
CA GLY A 213 22.96 6.48 -18.04
C GLY A 213 22.46 6.62 -16.61
N MET A 214 22.17 5.48 -16.00
CA MET A 214 21.72 5.36 -14.63
C MET A 214 22.42 4.18 -13.97
N PHE A 215 22.79 4.35 -12.71
CA PHE A 215 23.25 3.29 -11.83
C PHE A 215 22.50 3.39 -10.50
N SER A 216 21.97 2.27 -10.02
CA SER A 216 21.31 2.19 -8.70
C SER A 216 21.85 0.98 -7.94
N TRP A 217 22.13 1.20 -6.68
CA TRP A 217 22.45 0.16 -5.72
C TRP A 217 21.58 0.31 -4.49
N GLY A 218 20.99 -0.79 -3.99
CA GLY A 218 20.13 -0.75 -2.83
C GLY A 218 20.25 -2.00 -1.95
N ASP A 219 20.05 -1.79 -0.67
CA ASP A 219 19.88 -2.83 0.35
C ASP A 219 18.48 -2.67 0.95
N TRP A 220 17.57 -3.58 0.58
CA TRP A 220 16.17 -3.55 0.98
C TRP A 220 15.85 -4.80 1.79
N ARG A 221 15.44 -4.60 3.04
CA ARG A 221 15.22 -5.70 3.97
C ARG A 221 13.94 -5.52 4.76
N TRP A 222 13.24 -6.63 4.97
CA TRP A 222 12.24 -6.70 6.01
C TRP A 222 12.91 -6.57 7.37
N ASN A 223 12.27 -5.83 8.28
CA ASN A 223 12.79 -5.54 9.61
C ASN A 223 11.70 -5.79 10.66
N GLY A 224 11.86 -6.84 11.44
CA GLY A 224 10.93 -7.25 12.49
C GLY A 224 9.96 -8.34 12.07
N ASN A 225 9.14 -8.75 13.01
CA ASN A 225 8.11 -9.75 12.83
C ASN A 225 6.77 -9.08 12.50
N ALA A 226 6.07 -9.63 11.52
CA ALA A 226 4.67 -9.31 11.26
C ALA A 226 3.78 -10.32 12.00
N SER A 227 2.59 -9.89 12.38
CA SER A 227 1.55 -10.78 12.92
C SER A 227 0.42 -10.91 11.89
N GLY A 228 -0.16 -12.09 11.79
CA GLY A 228 -1.23 -12.30 10.85
C GLY A 228 -2.17 -13.42 11.26
N TYR A 229 -3.32 -13.44 10.62
CA TYR A 229 -4.39 -14.39 10.89
C TYR A 229 -4.83 -15.07 9.60
N TYR A 230 -5.03 -16.36 9.67
CA TYR A 230 -5.68 -17.13 8.63
C TYR A 230 -7.17 -17.21 8.89
N TYR A 231 -7.94 -16.92 7.86
CA TYR A 231 -9.39 -17.09 7.86
C TYR A 231 -9.79 -18.10 6.78
N ASN A 232 -10.72 -18.98 7.09
CA ASN A 232 -11.31 -19.87 6.10
C ASN A 232 -12.31 -19.12 5.18
N ALA A 233 -12.86 -19.82 4.19
CA ALA A 233 -13.85 -19.25 3.28
C ALA A 233 -15.08 -18.66 3.98
N ALA A 234 -15.44 -19.15 5.16
CA ALA A 234 -16.54 -18.62 5.99
C ALA A 234 -16.12 -17.41 6.85
N GLY A 235 -14.86 -16.96 6.77
CA GLY A 235 -14.33 -15.86 7.59
C GLY A 235 -14.06 -16.24 9.05
N GLN A 236 -13.93 -17.54 9.35
CA GLN A 236 -13.59 -18.02 10.69
C GLN A 236 -12.08 -18.07 10.86
N LEU A 237 -11.60 -17.63 12.02
CA LEU A 237 -10.18 -17.70 12.36
C LEU A 237 -9.71 -19.16 12.41
N MET A 238 -8.68 -19.48 11.64
CA MET A 238 -8.11 -20.83 11.61
C MET A 238 -6.86 -20.93 12.48
N THR A 239 -5.96 -19.95 12.37
CA THR A 239 -4.72 -19.90 13.13
C THR A 239 -4.19 -18.46 13.16
N ASP A 240 -3.41 -18.16 14.17
CA ASP A 240 -2.58 -16.96 14.22
C ASP A 240 -1.09 -17.34 14.13
N PHE A 241 -0.27 -16.46 13.58
CA PHE A 241 1.17 -16.65 13.52
C PHE A 241 1.88 -15.30 13.68
N LYS A 242 3.08 -15.37 14.21
CA LYS A 242 3.94 -14.22 14.49
C LYS A 242 5.30 -14.38 13.81
#